data_77648f17dae1fbbb8df0d9366df96303
#
_entry.id   77648f17dae1fbbb8df0d9366df96303
#
_cell.length_a   1.000
_cell.length_b   1.000
_cell.length_c   1.000
_cell.angle_alpha   90.00
_cell.angle_beta   90.00
_cell.angle_gamma   90.00
#
_symmetry.space_group_name_H-M   'P 1'
#
loop_
_entity.id
_entity.type
_entity.pdbx_description
1 polymer ?
#
loop_
_entity_poly.entity_id
_entity_poly.type
_entity_poly.pdbx_seq_one_letter_code
_entity_poly.pdbx_strand_id
1 'polypeptide(L)'
;LVKSKVANAQPGGTGLQVAGIMAYVNKGTGSQFVNCTNNAHITGPNGRGGGILATIYGTEKAGNKVTVSKCVNNGLIEDNYLDYEGYANAKRMGGIIGGSEAADVSVESCTNNGNIFSHTGCRAGGFVGHFKGGVIAGCANTGIILSKITPQNEDHTGGDGPGWAAGYCNIKITGCTRGGKVGEWAEFKDKPEQAPDATIYNAYGYQNSKYFNAADNQ
;
A
#
# COMPACT_ATOMS: atom_id res chain seq x y z
N LEU A 1 4.41 -7.85 -17.39
CA LEU A 1 3.23 -8.30 -16.66
C LEU A 1 3.62 -9.36 -15.64
N VAL A 2 3.52 -9.05 -14.36
CA VAL A 2 3.68 -10.02 -13.27
C VAL A 2 2.28 -10.49 -12.89
N LYS A 3 1.95 -11.72 -13.23
CA LYS A 3 0.65 -12.33 -12.87
C LYS A 3 0.85 -13.39 -11.81
N SER A 4 0.00 -13.37 -10.80
CA SER A 4 -0.18 -14.50 -9.91
C SER A 4 -1.63 -15.00 -10.04
N LYS A 5 -1.77 -16.30 -10.31
CA LYS A 5 -3.07 -16.96 -10.32
C LYS A 5 -2.99 -18.14 -9.36
N VAL A 6 -3.61 -18.03 -8.20
CA VAL A 6 -3.79 -19.18 -7.31
C VAL A 6 -5.26 -19.48 -7.18
N ALA A 7 -5.60 -20.69 -7.56
CA ALA A 7 -6.97 -21.17 -7.57
C ALA A 7 -7.53 -21.48 -6.16
N ASN A 8 -6.68 -21.65 -5.15
CA ASN A 8 -7.09 -22.04 -3.79
C ASN A 8 -6.22 -21.34 -2.75
N ALA A 9 -6.57 -20.11 -2.35
CA ALA A 9 -6.02 -19.53 -1.14
C ALA A 9 -6.60 -20.29 0.07
N GLN A 10 -5.75 -20.91 0.89
CA GLN A 10 -6.19 -21.57 2.12
C GLN A 10 -6.82 -20.54 3.07
N PRO A 11 -7.95 -20.87 3.71
CA PRO A 11 -8.49 -20.04 4.80
C PRO A 11 -7.44 -19.89 5.90
N GLY A 12 -7.15 -18.65 6.30
CA GLY A 12 -6.16 -18.35 7.35
C GLY A 12 -4.75 -17.97 6.87
N GLY A 13 -4.47 -18.02 5.57
CA GLY A 13 -3.20 -17.53 5.00
C GLY A 13 -3.15 -16.00 4.82
N THR A 14 -1.94 -15.45 4.74
CA THR A 14 -1.73 -14.01 4.46
C THR A 14 -2.10 -13.59 3.02
N GLY A 15 -2.71 -14.48 2.26
CA GLY A 15 -3.03 -14.26 0.84
C GLY A 15 -1.79 -14.28 -0.06
N LEU A 16 -2.01 -14.05 -1.35
CA LEU A 16 -0.94 -13.95 -2.32
C LEU A 16 -0.16 -12.65 -2.15
N GLN A 17 1.15 -12.78 -2.27
CA GLN A 17 2.07 -11.66 -2.22
C GLN A 17 2.69 -11.48 -3.60
N VAL A 18 2.47 -10.33 -4.21
CA VAL A 18 2.95 -10.02 -5.55
C VAL A 18 3.63 -8.65 -5.56
N ALA A 19 4.82 -8.58 -6.12
CA ALA A 19 5.55 -7.32 -6.26
C ALA A 19 6.37 -7.29 -7.55
N GLY A 20 6.78 -6.09 -7.94
CA GLY A 20 7.63 -5.90 -9.10
C GLY A 20 9.06 -6.40 -8.89
N ILE A 21 9.59 -6.32 -7.68
CA ILE A 21 10.98 -6.68 -7.36
C ILE A 21 11.06 -7.88 -6.40
N MET A 22 10.45 -7.79 -5.21
CA MET A 22 10.55 -8.85 -4.19
C MET A 22 9.21 -9.05 -3.49
N ALA A 23 8.68 -10.26 -3.57
CA ALA A 23 7.39 -10.57 -2.94
C ALA A 23 7.47 -10.62 -1.41
N TYR A 24 8.56 -11.10 -0.84
CA TYR A 24 8.65 -11.35 0.59
C TYR A 24 10.05 -11.15 1.17
N VAL A 25 10.14 -10.30 2.18
CA VAL A 25 11.35 -10.12 3.01
C VAL A 25 11.05 -10.63 4.41
N ASN A 26 11.73 -11.70 4.81
CA ASN A 26 11.58 -12.30 6.12
C ASN A 26 12.83 -12.06 6.96
N LYS A 27 12.64 -11.50 8.16
CA LYS A 27 13.72 -11.24 9.11
C LYS A 27 14.92 -10.53 8.46
N GLY A 28 14.61 -9.52 7.64
CA GLY A 28 15.63 -8.80 6.88
C GLY A 28 16.68 -8.19 7.80
N THR A 29 17.90 -8.71 7.72
CA THR A 29 19.07 -8.16 8.41
C THR A 29 19.79 -7.24 7.45
N GLY A 30 19.53 -5.93 7.53
CA GLY A 30 20.20 -4.95 6.68
C GLY A 30 19.86 -5.02 5.20
N SER A 31 18.69 -5.59 4.83
CA SER A 31 18.27 -5.65 3.43
C SER A 31 18.07 -4.26 2.84
N GLN A 32 18.62 -4.03 1.65
CA GLN A 32 18.55 -2.74 0.97
C GLN A 32 17.98 -2.89 -0.43
N PHE A 33 16.99 -2.09 -0.76
CA PHE A 33 16.41 -1.94 -2.09
C PHE A 33 16.62 -0.49 -2.51
N VAL A 34 17.59 -0.27 -3.37
CA VAL A 34 18.04 1.09 -3.74
C VAL A 34 17.99 1.25 -5.25
N ASN A 35 17.44 2.36 -5.72
CA ASN A 35 17.32 2.67 -7.16
C ASN A 35 16.58 1.58 -7.97
N CYS A 36 15.65 0.87 -7.36
CA CYS A 36 14.85 -0.13 -8.06
C CYS A 36 13.70 0.56 -8.82
N THR A 37 13.42 0.10 -10.03
CA THR A 37 12.28 0.59 -10.82
C THR A 37 11.38 -0.55 -11.23
N ASN A 38 10.10 -0.41 -10.95
CA ASN A 38 9.05 -1.29 -11.48
C ASN A 38 8.27 -0.58 -12.59
N ASN A 39 8.23 -1.18 -13.76
CA ASN A 39 7.40 -0.76 -14.89
C ASN A 39 6.33 -1.81 -15.24
N ALA A 40 6.28 -2.91 -14.50
CA ALA A 40 5.38 -4.00 -14.79
C ALA A 40 3.99 -3.76 -14.18
N HIS A 41 2.96 -4.16 -14.90
CA HIS A 41 1.60 -4.29 -14.34
C HIS A 41 1.55 -5.49 -13.39
N ILE A 42 1.17 -5.24 -12.15
CA ILE A 42 1.02 -6.23 -11.08
C ILE A 42 -0.46 -6.48 -10.89
N THR A 43 -0.89 -7.71 -11.10
CA THR A 43 -2.30 -8.07 -11.02
C THR A 43 -2.50 -9.33 -10.18
N GLY A 44 -3.62 -9.38 -9.46
CA GLY A 44 -4.08 -10.55 -8.72
C GLY A 44 -3.63 -10.67 -7.26
N PRO A 45 -3.13 -9.62 -6.57
CA PRO A 45 -2.89 -9.77 -5.15
C PRO A 45 -4.22 -9.85 -4.41
N ASN A 46 -4.58 -11.03 -3.94
CA ASN A 46 -5.67 -11.17 -2.98
C ASN A 46 -5.18 -11.05 -1.52
N GLY A 47 -3.95 -10.58 -1.36
CA GLY A 47 -3.29 -10.36 -0.08
C GLY A 47 -2.51 -9.06 -0.08
N ARG A 48 -1.23 -9.11 -0.47
CA ARG A 48 -0.37 -7.92 -0.46
C ARG A 48 0.25 -7.66 -1.82
N GLY A 49 0.05 -6.46 -2.33
CA GLY A 49 0.61 -6.00 -3.60
C GLY A 49 1.49 -4.77 -3.40
N GLY A 50 2.70 -4.78 -3.97
CA GLY A 50 3.59 -3.63 -3.92
C GLY A 50 4.40 -3.44 -5.19
N GLY A 51 4.63 -2.19 -5.59
CA GLY A 51 5.44 -1.89 -6.76
C GLY A 51 6.86 -2.41 -6.61
N ILE A 52 7.45 -2.29 -5.45
CA ILE A 52 8.81 -2.76 -5.12
C ILE A 52 8.76 -4.00 -4.24
N LEU A 53 8.08 -3.94 -3.10
CA LEU A 53 7.97 -5.04 -2.15
C LEU A 53 6.51 -5.34 -1.82
N ALA A 54 6.13 -6.63 -1.80
CA ALA A 54 4.77 -6.96 -1.34
C ALA A 54 4.71 -7.01 0.19
N THR A 55 5.67 -7.67 0.83
CA THR A 55 5.63 -7.87 2.29
C THR A 55 6.99 -7.80 2.92
N ILE A 56 7.06 -7.12 4.05
CA ILE A 56 8.17 -7.19 5.00
C ILE A 56 7.62 -7.79 6.29
N TYR A 57 8.10 -8.97 6.64
CA TYR A 57 7.70 -9.65 7.87
C TYR A 57 8.77 -9.49 8.95
N GLY A 58 8.30 -9.22 10.11
CA GLY A 58 8.91 -9.07 11.40
C GLY A 58 10.38 -9.12 11.51
N THR A 59 10.93 -8.20 12.23
CA THR A 59 11.60 -8.52 13.45
C THR A 59 11.45 -7.35 14.37
N GLU A 60 10.95 -7.62 15.53
CA GLU A 60 10.96 -6.69 16.67
C GLU A 60 12.38 -6.57 17.26
N LYS A 61 13.41 -7.14 16.59
CA LYS A 61 14.79 -7.06 17.04
C LYS A 61 15.47 -5.85 16.43
N ALA A 62 15.97 -4.98 17.28
CA ALA A 62 16.83 -3.88 16.89
C ALA A 62 17.99 -4.39 16.00
N GLY A 63 18.24 -3.69 14.88
CA GLY A 63 19.31 -4.02 13.94
C GLY A 63 18.90 -4.74 12.65
N ASN A 64 17.63 -5.10 12.49
CA ASN A 64 17.13 -5.71 11.25
C ASN A 64 16.49 -4.66 10.30
N LYS A 65 17.14 -3.55 10.12
CA LYS A 65 16.65 -2.48 9.27
C LYS A 65 16.49 -2.94 7.82
N VAL A 66 15.31 -2.72 7.26
CA VAL A 66 15.06 -2.80 5.82
C VAL A 66 15.01 -1.40 5.24
N THR A 67 15.84 -1.12 4.25
CA THR A 67 15.87 0.18 3.59
C THR A 67 15.32 0.06 2.17
N VAL A 68 14.35 0.91 1.84
CA VAL A 68 13.81 1.08 0.49
C VAL A 68 14.00 2.55 0.12
N SER A 69 14.94 2.83 -0.78
CA SER A 69 15.27 4.22 -1.10
C SER A 69 15.45 4.47 -2.59
N LYS A 70 15.05 5.67 -3.02
CA LYS A 70 15.17 6.11 -4.42
C LYS A 70 14.54 5.13 -5.41
N CYS A 71 13.51 4.39 -4.97
CA CYS A 71 12.80 3.44 -5.80
C CYS A 71 11.62 4.10 -6.51
N VAL A 72 11.30 3.61 -7.71
CA VAL A 72 10.23 4.16 -8.53
C VAL A 72 9.26 3.06 -8.95
N ASN A 73 7.99 3.26 -8.71
CA ASN A 73 6.93 2.45 -9.30
C ASN A 73 6.21 3.24 -10.38
N ASN A 74 6.26 2.75 -11.61
CA ASN A 74 5.49 3.26 -12.75
C ASN A 74 4.39 2.29 -13.18
N GLY A 75 4.38 1.08 -12.60
CA GLY A 75 3.43 0.03 -12.96
C GLY A 75 2.10 0.15 -12.27
N LEU A 76 1.03 -0.24 -12.95
CA LEU A 76 -0.28 -0.43 -12.34
C LEU A 76 -0.25 -1.59 -11.33
N ILE A 77 -0.88 -1.40 -10.19
CA ILE A 77 -1.13 -2.46 -9.20
C ILE A 77 -2.65 -2.58 -9.05
N GLU A 78 -3.20 -3.75 -9.36
CA GLU A 78 -4.63 -3.98 -9.25
C GLU A 78 -4.99 -5.35 -8.68
N ASP A 79 -6.03 -5.43 -7.88
CA ASP A 79 -6.62 -6.69 -7.47
C ASP A 79 -7.72 -7.08 -8.49
N ASN A 80 -7.58 -8.26 -9.10
CA ASN A 80 -8.56 -8.80 -10.05
C ASN A 80 -9.51 -9.82 -9.42
N TYR A 81 -9.54 -9.91 -8.11
CA TYR A 81 -10.30 -10.94 -7.45
C TYR A 81 -11.69 -10.43 -7.10
N LEU A 82 -12.65 -10.70 -7.99
CA LEU A 82 -14.04 -10.21 -7.89
C LEU A 82 -14.86 -10.90 -6.79
N ASP A 83 -14.45 -12.07 -6.27
CA ASP A 83 -15.37 -12.94 -5.52
C ASP A 83 -14.84 -13.51 -4.19
N TYR A 84 -13.83 -12.91 -3.56
CA TYR A 84 -13.36 -13.44 -2.28
C TYR A 84 -13.81 -12.59 -1.09
N GLU A 85 -14.99 -12.89 -0.57
CA GLU A 85 -15.58 -12.21 0.59
C GLU A 85 -14.86 -12.49 1.92
N GLY A 86 -13.88 -13.39 1.94
CA GLY A 86 -13.36 -13.94 3.19
C GLY A 86 -12.29 -13.15 3.94
N TYR A 87 -11.59 -12.17 3.34
CA TYR A 87 -10.44 -11.50 3.98
C TYR A 87 -10.22 -10.05 3.54
N ALA A 88 -11.24 -9.21 3.62
CA ALA A 88 -11.11 -7.77 3.36
C ALA A 88 -9.98 -7.12 4.23
N ASN A 89 -9.81 -7.59 5.46
CA ASN A 89 -8.83 -7.04 6.41
C ASN A 89 -7.36 -7.43 6.12
N ALA A 90 -7.09 -8.35 5.21
CA ALA A 90 -5.72 -8.79 4.90
C ALA A 90 -5.14 -8.13 3.64
N LYS A 91 -5.97 -7.52 2.82
CA LYS A 91 -5.53 -6.90 1.56
C LYS A 91 -4.83 -5.59 1.83
N ARG A 92 -3.67 -5.45 1.23
CA ARG A 92 -2.82 -4.27 1.40
C ARG A 92 -2.09 -3.99 0.09
N MET A 93 -2.29 -2.80 -0.43
CA MET A 93 -1.69 -2.40 -1.71
C MET A 93 -0.95 -1.08 -1.53
N GLY A 94 0.30 -1.05 -1.94
CA GLY A 94 1.12 0.15 -1.87
C GLY A 94 1.98 0.33 -3.11
N GLY A 95 2.13 1.55 -3.56
CA GLY A 95 2.97 1.86 -4.71
C GLY A 95 4.42 1.42 -4.53
N ILE A 96 4.91 1.43 -3.31
CA ILE A 96 6.26 0.99 -2.95
C ILE A 96 6.20 -0.33 -2.17
N ILE A 97 5.47 -0.38 -1.04
CA ILE A 97 5.38 -1.56 -0.18
C ILE A 97 3.91 -1.91 0.07
N GLY A 98 3.50 -3.14 -0.21
CA GLY A 98 2.16 -3.62 0.11
C GLY A 98 1.90 -3.65 1.61
N GLY A 99 2.77 -4.27 2.38
CA GLY A 99 2.64 -4.27 3.83
C GLY A 99 3.91 -4.55 4.59
N SER A 100 4.11 -3.85 5.72
CA SER A 100 5.18 -4.11 6.67
C SER A 100 4.63 -4.32 8.07
N GLU A 101 4.98 -5.45 8.67
CA GLU A 101 4.78 -5.75 10.09
C GLU A 101 6.05 -5.46 10.91
N ALA A 102 7.14 -5.10 10.27
CA ALA A 102 8.41 -4.78 10.92
C ALA A 102 8.38 -3.35 11.51
N ALA A 103 9.07 -3.17 12.63
CA ALA A 103 9.16 -1.88 13.31
C ALA A 103 10.31 -1.00 12.79
N ASP A 104 11.30 -1.59 12.10
CA ASP A 104 12.49 -0.87 11.64
C ASP A 104 12.61 -0.95 10.10
N VAL A 105 11.81 -0.13 9.44
CA VAL A 105 11.81 -0.01 7.98
C VAL A 105 11.95 1.46 7.59
N SER A 106 12.82 1.74 6.64
CA SER A 106 12.99 3.07 6.07
C SER A 106 12.51 3.09 4.63
N VAL A 107 11.60 4.01 4.30
CA VAL A 107 11.12 4.28 2.93
C VAL A 107 11.44 5.74 2.63
N GLU A 108 12.45 5.98 1.81
CA GLU A 108 12.98 7.34 1.63
C GLU A 108 13.17 7.69 0.16
N SER A 109 12.78 8.90 -0.21
CA SER A 109 12.97 9.45 -1.56
C SER A 109 12.42 8.53 -2.67
N CYS A 110 11.37 7.79 -2.40
CA CYS A 110 10.72 6.91 -3.37
C CYS A 110 9.60 7.65 -4.10
N THR A 111 9.30 7.21 -5.32
CA THR A 111 8.24 7.81 -6.14
C THR A 111 7.25 6.74 -6.60
N ASN A 112 5.98 6.99 -6.40
CA ASN A 112 4.92 6.22 -7.04
C ASN A 112 4.25 7.05 -8.13
N ASN A 113 4.43 6.66 -9.37
CA ASN A 113 3.73 7.20 -10.55
C ASN A 113 2.65 6.23 -11.05
N GLY A 114 2.68 4.99 -10.57
CA GLY A 114 1.73 3.96 -10.97
C GLY A 114 0.39 4.08 -10.27
N ASN A 115 -0.66 3.64 -10.94
CA ASN A 115 -1.99 3.61 -10.36
C ASN A 115 -2.17 2.39 -9.44
N ILE A 116 -3.04 2.52 -8.45
CA ILE A 116 -3.39 1.46 -7.50
C ILE A 116 -4.91 1.32 -7.49
N PHE A 117 -5.40 0.17 -7.96
CA PHE A 117 -6.83 -0.08 -8.08
C PHE A 117 -7.24 -1.31 -7.26
N SER A 118 -8.05 -1.10 -6.23
CA SER A 118 -8.61 -2.17 -5.41
C SER A 118 -10.12 -2.25 -5.57
N HIS A 119 -10.56 -3.27 -6.28
CA HIS A 119 -11.97 -3.52 -6.58
C HIS A 119 -12.75 -4.03 -5.38
N THR A 120 -12.07 -4.72 -4.48
CA THR A 120 -12.71 -5.43 -3.37
C THR A 120 -12.53 -4.73 -2.01
N GLY A 121 -11.81 -3.61 -2.01
CA GLY A 121 -11.46 -2.88 -0.79
C GLY A 121 -10.19 -3.40 -0.13
N CYS A 122 -9.30 -2.49 0.16
CA CYS A 122 -8.07 -2.80 0.90
C CYS A 122 -7.51 -1.52 1.53
N ARG A 123 -6.48 -1.71 2.35
CA ARG A 123 -5.61 -0.61 2.77
C ARG A 123 -4.72 -0.22 1.60
N ALA A 124 -5.17 0.75 0.82
CA ALA A 124 -4.48 1.23 -0.37
C ALA A 124 -3.75 2.54 -0.09
N GLY A 125 -2.48 2.64 -0.48
CA GLY A 125 -1.72 3.88 -0.29
C GLY A 125 -0.65 4.08 -1.34
N GLY A 126 -0.39 5.33 -1.68
CA GLY A 126 0.60 5.69 -2.70
C GLY A 126 2.00 5.18 -2.40
N PHE A 127 2.39 5.10 -1.14
CA PHE A 127 3.66 4.51 -0.74
C PHE A 127 3.47 3.13 -0.13
N VAL A 128 2.58 2.99 0.85
CA VAL A 128 2.43 1.76 1.63
C VAL A 128 0.97 1.42 1.86
N GLY A 129 0.62 0.14 1.71
CA GLY A 129 -0.72 -0.32 2.07
C GLY A 129 -0.87 -0.43 3.59
N HIS A 130 0.14 -0.97 4.29
CA HIS A 130 0.16 -1.10 5.73
C HIS A 130 1.59 -0.94 6.27
N PHE A 131 1.74 -0.12 7.31
CA PHE A 131 3.06 0.17 7.87
C PHE A 131 3.00 0.28 9.40
N LYS A 132 3.66 -0.65 10.08
CA LYS A 132 3.66 -0.71 11.54
C LYS A 132 4.61 0.28 12.20
N GLY A 133 5.78 0.44 11.61
CA GLY A 133 6.79 1.32 12.20
C GLY A 133 7.98 1.58 11.29
N GLY A 134 8.80 2.56 11.65
CA GLY A 134 9.96 2.99 10.89
C GLY A 134 9.84 4.44 10.40
N VAL A 135 10.29 4.70 9.18
CA VAL A 135 10.31 6.06 8.59
C VAL A 135 9.73 6.04 7.18
N ILE A 136 8.91 7.02 6.84
CA ILE A 136 8.53 7.36 5.46
C ILE A 136 8.83 8.84 5.26
N ALA A 137 9.81 9.16 4.41
CA ALA A 137 10.27 10.53 4.24
C ALA A 137 10.66 10.86 2.79
N GLY A 138 10.39 12.10 2.38
CA GLY A 138 10.81 12.64 1.09
C GLY A 138 10.27 11.89 -0.13
N CYS A 139 9.17 11.17 0.02
CA CYS A 139 8.55 10.40 -1.07
C CYS A 139 7.54 11.26 -1.85
N ALA A 140 7.27 10.86 -3.10
CA ALA A 140 6.27 11.52 -3.95
C ALA A 140 5.26 10.53 -4.50
N ASN A 141 3.98 10.87 -4.51
CA ASN A 141 2.94 10.13 -5.20
C ASN A 141 2.29 11.00 -6.27
N THR A 142 2.22 10.49 -7.49
CA THR A 142 1.51 11.12 -8.61
C THR A 142 0.46 10.18 -9.22
N GLY A 143 0.41 8.93 -8.78
CA GLY A 143 -0.53 7.93 -9.26
C GLY A 143 -1.96 8.13 -8.74
N ILE A 144 -2.89 7.48 -9.40
CA ILE A 144 -4.30 7.44 -9.01
C ILE A 144 -4.51 6.26 -8.06
N ILE A 145 -5.15 6.49 -6.92
CA ILE A 145 -5.43 5.45 -5.92
C ILE A 145 -6.94 5.32 -5.77
N LEU A 146 -7.49 4.22 -6.26
CA LEU A 146 -8.89 3.89 -6.07
C LEU A 146 -9.03 2.63 -5.25
N SER A 147 -9.87 2.68 -4.23
CA SER A 147 -10.19 1.51 -3.40
C SER A 147 -11.63 1.58 -2.96
N LYS A 148 -12.29 0.44 -2.89
CA LYS A 148 -13.58 0.37 -2.22
C LYS A 148 -13.43 0.80 -0.78
N ILE A 149 -14.26 1.71 -0.34
CA ILE A 149 -14.31 2.17 1.06
C ILE A 149 -15.21 1.21 1.83
N THR A 150 -14.67 0.62 2.89
CA THR A 150 -15.44 -0.21 3.80
C THR A 150 -15.72 0.55 5.08
N PRO A 151 -16.97 0.58 5.57
CA PRO A 151 -17.27 1.25 6.82
C PRO A 151 -16.56 0.57 8.00
N GLN A 152 -16.25 1.35 9.01
CA GLN A 152 -15.75 0.82 10.27
C GLN A 152 -16.88 0.13 11.00
N ASN A 153 -16.65 -1.10 11.47
CA ASN A 153 -17.60 -1.84 12.28
C ASN A 153 -17.60 -1.34 13.73
N GLU A 154 -18.61 -1.71 14.53
CA GLU A 154 -18.70 -1.38 15.94
C GLU A 154 -17.49 -1.87 16.77
N ASP A 155 -16.87 -2.98 16.36
CA ASP A 155 -15.64 -3.52 17.00
C ASP A 155 -14.36 -2.78 16.55
N HIS A 156 -14.45 -1.65 15.88
CA HIS A 156 -13.32 -0.94 15.29
C HIS A 156 -12.50 -1.76 14.27
N THR A 157 -13.08 -2.78 13.68
CA THR A 157 -12.53 -3.53 12.54
C THR A 157 -13.13 -3.00 11.24
N GLY A 158 -12.36 -3.00 10.18
CA GLY A 158 -12.79 -2.37 8.94
C GLY A 158 -12.45 -0.87 8.88
N GLY A 159 -13.14 -0.13 8.02
CA GLY A 159 -12.81 1.27 7.76
C GLY A 159 -11.63 1.43 6.80
N ASP A 160 -11.38 0.40 5.99
CA ASP A 160 -10.34 0.42 4.98
C ASP A 160 -10.73 1.34 3.81
N GLY A 161 -9.76 1.98 3.23
CA GLY A 161 -9.96 2.88 2.11
C GLY A 161 -8.63 3.39 1.55
N PRO A 162 -8.70 4.24 0.52
CA PRO A 162 -7.52 4.83 -0.08
C PRO A 162 -6.98 6.01 0.74
N GLY A 163 -5.66 6.05 0.90
CA GLY A 163 -4.93 7.23 1.36
C GLY A 163 -3.90 7.65 0.32
N TRP A 164 -3.65 8.94 0.15
CA TRP A 164 -2.68 9.37 -0.87
C TRP A 164 -1.25 8.88 -0.57
N ALA A 165 -0.93 8.61 0.68
CA ALA A 165 0.37 8.14 1.13
C ALA A 165 0.32 6.70 1.65
N ALA A 166 -0.61 6.38 2.53
CA ALA A 166 -0.70 5.10 3.19
C ALA A 166 -2.16 4.64 3.38
N GLY A 167 -2.42 3.34 3.22
CA GLY A 167 -3.69 2.78 3.66
C GLY A 167 -3.80 2.79 5.18
N TYR A 168 -2.82 2.19 5.85
CA TYR A 168 -2.68 2.22 7.31
C TYR A 168 -1.24 2.52 7.71
N CYS A 169 -1.05 3.43 8.66
CA CYS A 169 0.28 3.78 9.11
C CYS A 169 0.26 4.26 10.55
N ASN A 170 1.20 3.79 11.37
CA ASN A 170 1.37 4.19 12.76
C ASN A 170 2.51 5.20 12.97
N ILE A 171 3.10 5.70 11.91
CA ILE A 171 4.15 6.73 11.97
C ILE A 171 3.70 8.01 11.27
N LYS A 172 4.32 9.11 11.62
CA LYS A 172 4.16 10.38 10.91
C LYS A 172 4.97 10.34 9.61
N ILE A 173 4.31 10.69 8.51
CA ILE A 173 4.95 10.83 7.19
C ILE A 173 5.52 12.25 7.10
N THR A 174 6.76 12.38 6.65
CA THR A 174 7.46 13.68 6.66
C THR A 174 8.06 14.04 5.30
N GLY A 175 7.95 15.31 4.91
CA GLY A 175 8.57 15.85 3.70
C GLY A 175 8.15 15.16 2.41
N CYS A 176 6.97 14.54 2.39
CA CYS A 176 6.45 13.86 1.21
C CYS A 176 5.60 14.79 0.35
N THR A 177 5.68 14.60 -0.96
CA THR A 177 4.90 15.37 -1.92
C THR A 177 3.59 14.66 -2.22
N ARG A 178 2.51 15.39 -1.96
CA ARG A 178 1.15 15.00 -2.26
C ARG A 178 0.83 15.31 -3.72
N GLY A 179 0.41 14.31 -4.47
CA GLY A 179 -0.03 14.46 -5.85
C GLY A 179 -0.93 13.30 -6.27
N GLY A 180 -1.34 13.30 -7.53
CA GLY A 180 -2.25 12.31 -8.07
C GLY A 180 -3.70 12.48 -7.59
N LYS A 181 -4.45 11.39 -7.64
CA LYS A 181 -5.87 11.37 -7.34
C LYS A 181 -6.22 10.23 -6.41
N VAL A 182 -7.26 10.43 -5.60
CA VAL A 182 -7.72 9.42 -4.63
C VAL A 182 -9.24 9.37 -4.67
N GLY A 183 -9.82 8.19 -4.68
CA GLY A 183 -11.26 8.07 -4.70
C GLY A 183 -11.79 6.68 -4.38
N GLU A 184 -13.11 6.60 -4.29
CA GLU A 184 -13.85 5.37 -4.12
C GLU A 184 -13.91 4.60 -5.46
N TRP A 185 -13.59 3.30 -5.41
CA TRP A 185 -13.54 2.48 -6.62
C TRP A 185 -14.85 2.46 -7.42
N ALA A 186 -15.98 2.28 -6.75
CA ALA A 186 -17.27 2.14 -7.44
C ALA A 186 -17.68 3.42 -8.19
N GLU A 187 -17.25 4.58 -7.69
CA GLU A 187 -17.57 5.88 -8.28
C GLU A 187 -16.69 6.19 -9.50
N PHE A 188 -15.39 5.85 -9.44
CA PHE A 188 -14.41 6.31 -10.43
C PHE A 188 -13.78 5.20 -11.29
N LYS A 189 -14.21 3.94 -11.16
CA LYS A 189 -13.62 2.80 -11.87
C LYS A 189 -13.59 2.95 -13.40
N ASP A 190 -14.61 3.59 -13.97
CA ASP A 190 -14.75 3.78 -15.42
C ASP A 190 -14.08 5.06 -15.93
N LYS A 191 -13.79 6.01 -15.01
CA LYS A 191 -13.15 7.30 -15.29
C LYS A 191 -12.20 7.70 -14.16
N PRO A 192 -11.10 6.99 -13.96
CA PRO A 192 -10.17 7.22 -12.85
C PRO A 192 -9.61 8.65 -12.82
N GLU A 193 -9.45 9.27 -13.98
CA GLU A 193 -8.94 10.64 -14.12
C GLU A 193 -9.90 11.70 -13.58
N GLN A 194 -11.15 11.35 -13.32
CA GLN A 194 -12.15 12.24 -12.70
C GLN A 194 -12.17 12.14 -11.17
N ALA A 195 -11.42 11.20 -10.59
CA ALA A 195 -11.28 11.13 -9.14
C ALA A 195 -10.74 12.44 -8.57
N PRO A 196 -11.11 12.80 -7.34
CA PRO A 196 -10.65 14.01 -6.69
C PRO A 196 -9.13 14.07 -6.56
N ASP A 197 -8.59 15.27 -6.56
CA ASP A 197 -7.17 15.47 -6.29
C ASP A 197 -6.82 15.03 -4.88
N ALA A 198 -5.66 14.42 -4.73
CA ALA A 198 -5.18 13.90 -3.45
C ALA A 198 -5.11 14.96 -2.34
N THR A 199 -5.12 16.24 -2.70
CA THR A 199 -5.11 17.38 -1.77
C THR A 199 -6.29 17.45 -0.83
N ILE A 200 -7.43 16.86 -1.20
CA ILE A 200 -8.65 16.83 -0.36
C ILE A 200 -8.79 15.56 0.45
N TYR A 201 -7.90 14.58 0.25
CA TYR A 201 -7.92 13.32 0.96
C TYR A 201 -6.87 13.26 2.06
N ASN A 202 -7.17 12.48 3.10
CA ASN A 202 -6.19 12.16 4.13
C ASN A 202 -4.98 11.41 3.57
N ALA A 203 -3.82 11.62 4.20
CA ALA A 203 -2.64 10.82 3.94
C ALA A 203 -2.86 9.33 4.25
N TYR A 204 -3.72 9.03 5.21
CA TYR A 204 -4.02 7.68 5.70
C TYR A 204 -5.46 7.30 5.36
N GLY A 205 -5.63 6.17 4.69
CA GLY A 205 -6.96 5.70 4.28
C GLY A 205 -7.74 5.00 5.40
N TYR A 206 -7.01 4.37 6.35
CA TYR A 206 -7.63 3.63 7.45
C TYR A 206 -7.93 4.54 8.65
N GLN A 207 -9.19 4.59 9.07
CA GLN A 207 -9.67 5.50 10.11
C GLN A 207 -9.02 5.29 11.47
N ASN A 208 -8.56 4.09 11.78
CA ASN A 208 -7.82 3.77 13.00
C ASN A 208 -6.31 4.02 12.92
N SER A 209 -5.82 4.56 11.82
CA SER A 209 -4.41 4.99 11.75
C SER A 209 -4.16 6.09 12.77
N LYS A 210 -3.05 5.98 13.51
CA LYS A 210 -2.71 6.90 14.60
C LYS A 210 -2.76 8.39 14.23
N TYR A 211 -2.46 8.70 12.96
CA TYR A 211 -2.41 10.07 12.44
C TYR A 211 -3.55 10.38 11.46
N PHE A 212 -4.62 9.58 11.48
CA PHE A 212 -5.79 9.86 10.65
C PHE A 212 -6.39 11.22 11.03
N ASN A 213 -6.70 12.06 10.05
CA ASN A 213 -7.18 13.44 10.24
C ASN A 213 -6.22 14.35 11.02
N ALA A 214 -4.98 14.00 11.23
CA ALA A 214 -4.03 14.89 11.87
C ALA A 214 -3.70 16.08 10.96
N ALA A 215 -3.65 17.30 11.54
CA ALA A 215 -3.37 18.53 10.80
C ALA A 215 -2.01 18.49 10.06
N ASP A 216 -1.07 17.75 10.61
CA ASP A 216 0.28 17.62 10.04
C ASP A 216 0.35 16.66 8.82
N ASN A 217 -0.77 16.12 8.39
CA ASN A 217 -0.87 15.30 7.18
C ASN A 217 -1.13 16.15 5.93
N GLN A 218 -0.99 17.47 6.07
CA GLN A 218 -1.14 18.44 5.00
C GLN A 218 0.16 18.64 4.23
#